data_c9ba866877337b138812263cec350bb6
#
_entry.id   c9ba866877337b138812263cec350bb6
#
_cell.length_a   1.000
_cell.length_b   1.000
_cell.length_c   1.000
_cell.angle_alpha   90.00
_cell.angle_beta   90.00
_cell.angle_gamma   90.00
#
_symmetry.space_group_name_H-M   'P 1'
#
loop_
_entity.id
_entity.type
_entity.pdbx_description
1 polymer ?
#
loop_
_entity_poly.entity_id
_entity_poly.type
_entity_poly.pdbx_seq_one_letter_code
_entity_poly.pdbx_strand_id
1 'polypeptide(L)'
;MTTDATAVPDWEKRFRAPRVSLPDWAEDAPDRSLFVSNATGTYELYAWDRASGRQRQVTDRPNGTTDGVLTPDGEAVWWFSDTDGDEFGVWMRQPFGGGEDEPAAPGLAPSYPAGLAIGRDGSAVIGRSTDEDGTTVHVVRTPGAEPVEIYRHRESAGVGDLSHDGTLIALEHTEHGDAMHSALRVVRPDGSTVAELDDTEGGTEELGLAVLGFAPVAGDTRLLVGHQRRGRWEPMIWDPVAGTETALPVDLPGDVGAEWYPDGSALLIEHSFEARSELWRYEPGAPEPVRVETPAGTVSGATARPDGTVEYLWSSAAQPPVVRSTSGAVVLDPPGAKAPPSVPVEDAWVEGPGGRIHALVQKPATGEGPFPTIFEIHGGPTWHDSDAFASGPAAWVDHGFAVVRVNYRGSTGYGRAWTDALKHRVGLIELEDIAAVRDWSVASGLADPERLVLAGGSWGGYLTLLGLGTQPGSWALGLAAVPVADYVTAYHDEMEALKAMDRTLLGGTPEEVPERFEASSPLTYVDAVSAPLYISAGVNDPRCPIRQVENYVDRLAARGAVHEVYRYDAGHGSLVVEERIKQVRLELEFALKHLGGGVAASTGPGAGVSAG
;
A
#
# COMPACT_ATOMS: atom_id res chain seq x y z
N MET A 1 -15.56 41.29 -11.64
CA MET A 1 -16.12 40.34 -10.68
C MET A 1 -15.03 40.03 -9.71
N THR A 2 -15.17 40.45 -8.47
CA THR A 2 -14.21 40.18 -7.40
C THR A 2 -14.35 38.69 -7.07
N THR A 3 -13.37 37.89 -7.47
CA THR A 3 -13.22 36.51 -6.99
C THR A 3 -13.07 36.56 -5.47
N ASP A 4 -13.95 35.87 -4.77
CA ASP A 4 -13.89 35.72 -3.32
C ASP A 4 -12.58 34.95 -3.00
N ALA A 5 -11.54 35.70 -2.63
CA ALA A 5 -10.17 35.18 -2.38
C ALA A 5 -10.08 34.31 -1.10
N THR A 6 -11.23 33.91 -0.53
CA THR A 6 -11.31 33.17 0.74
C THR A 6 -11.86 31.74 0.61
N ALA A 7 -12.30 31.30 -0.57
CA ALA A 7 -12.83 29.96 -0.75
C ALA A 7 -11.70 28.92 -0.93
N VAL A 8 -11.65 27.91 -0.05
CA VAL A 8 -10.72 26.77 -0.18
C VAL A 8 -10.98 26.06 -1.52
N PRO A 9 -9.98 25.83 -2.38
CA PRO A 9 -10.17 25.15 -3.66
C PRO A 9 -10.55 23.66 -3.48
N ASP A 10 -11.21 23.09 -4.50
CA ASP A 10 -11.74 21.72 -4.39
C ASP A 10 -10.65 20.67 -4.18
N TRP A 11 -9.47 20.85 -4.79
CA TRP A 11 -8.36 19.95 -4.57
C TRP A 11 -7.92 19.88 -3.09
N GLU A 12 -7.84 21.03 -2.38
CA GLU A 12 -7.52 21.05 -0.94
C GLU A 12 -8.67 20.47 -0.10
N LYS A 13 -9.94 20.72 -0.47
CA LYS A 13 -11.10 20.13 0.22
C LYS A 13 -11.05 18.61 0.19
N ARG A 14 -10.53 17.98 -0.91
CA ARG A 14 -10.38 16.53 -1.01
C ARG A 14 -9.40 15.97 -0.01
N PHE A 15 -8.34 16.69 0.34
CA PHE A 15 -7.42 16.30 1.41
C PHE A 15 -8.01 16.50 2.81
N ARG A 16 -8.72 17.62 3.03
CA ARG A 16 -9.30 17.97 4.33
C ARG A 16 -10.57 17.21 4.67
N ALA A 17 -11.23 16.65 3.69
CA ALA A 17 -12.45 15.88 3.94
C ALA A 17 -12.15 14.70 4.87
N PRO A 18 -12.93 14.53 5.94
CA PRO A 18 -12.78 13.39 6.83
C PRO A 18 -12.93 12.07 6.06
N ARG A 19 -12.01 11.16 6.29
CA ARG A 19 -11.98 9.80 5.73
C ARG A 19 -11.98 8.79 6.84
N VAL A 20 -12.45 7.60 6.54
CA VAL A 20 -12.41 6.45 7.42
C VAL A 20 -11.91 5.24 6.66
N SER A 21 -11.14 4.38 7.34
CA SER A 21 -10.86 3.03 6.85
C SER A 21 -12.09 2.13 6.99
N LEU A 22 -12.05 0.93 6.39
CA LEU A 22 -12.99 -0.13 6.78
C LEU A 22 -12.81 -0.39 8.27
N PRO A 23 -13.89 -0.37 9.09
CA PRO A 23 -13.76 -0.68 10.50
C PRO A 23 -13.44 -2.16 10.72
N ASP A 24 -12.34 -2.44 11.39
CA ASP A 24 -12.05 -3.75 11.95
C ASP A 24 -12.92 -3.97 13.20
N TRP A 25 -13.40 -5.19 13.44
CA TRP A 25 -14.35 -5.50 14.52
C TRP A 25 -13.87 -6.66 15.38
N ALA A 26 -14.15 -6.57 16.69
CA ALA A 26 -13.77 -7.60 17.65
C ALA A 26 -14.62 -8.88 17.47
N GLU A 27 -13.98 -10.01 17.28
CA GLU A 27 -14.62 -11.28 16.91
C GLU A 27 -15.67 -11.76 17.93
N ASP A 28 -15.40 -11.58 19.23
CA ASP A 28 -16.32 -11.97 20.32
C ASP A 28 -17.20 -10.78 20.79
N ALA A 29 -16.96 -9.57 20.27
CA ALA A 29 -17.73 -8.37 20.57
C ALA A 29 -17.98 -7.55 19.29
N PRO A 30 -18.77 -8.03 18.32
CA PRO A 30 -18.86 -7.46 16.97
C PRO A 30 -19.44 -6.03 16.91
N ASP A 31 -19.99 -5.52 17.98
CA ASP A 31 -20.39 -4.11 18.10
C ASP A 31 -19.22 -3.19 18.44
N ARG A 32 -18.05 -3.70 18.79
CA ARG A 32 -16.82 -2.93 19.01
C ARG A 32 -15.94 -2.97 17.77
N SER A 33 -15.56 -1.80 17.31
CA SER A 33 -14.75 -1.67 16.10
C SER A 33 -13.62 -0.66 16.29
N LEU A 34 -12.56 -0.84 15.50
CA LEU A 34 -11.43 0.07 15.37
C LEU A 34 -11.36 0.55 13.92
N PHE A 35 -11.07 1.82 13.69
CA PHE A 35 -10.85 2.36 12.36
C PHE A 35 -9.87 3.53 12.39
N VAL A 36 -9.28 3.83 11.24
CA VAL A 36 -8.42 4.99 11.04
C VAL A 36 -9.24 6.15 10.50
N SER A 37 -8.99 7.36 10.99
CA SER A 37 -9.59 8.59 10.44
C SER A 37 -8.67 9.80 10.57
N ASN A 38 -8.78 10.72 9.61
CA ASN A 38 -8.13 12.03 9.65
C ASN A 38 -9.06 13.15 10.16
N ALA A 39 -10.11 12.84 10.89
CA ALA A 39 -11.12 13.81 11.31
C ALA A 39 -10.58 14.99 12.14
N THR A 40 -9.46 14.82 12.82
CA THR A 40 -8.75 15.86 13.60
C THR A 40 -7.61 16.53 12.84
N GLY A 41 -7.43 16.23 11.55
CA GLY A 41 -6.35 16.79 10.72
C GLY A 41 -5.10 15.92 10.65
N THR A 42 -5.05 14.84 11.45
CA THR A 42 -4.00 13.81 11.41
C THR A 42 -4.68 12.44 11.37
N TYR A 43 -4.10 11.48 10.65
CA TYR A 43 -4.62 10.12 10.63
C TYR A 43 -4.30 9.42 11.94
N GLU A 44 -5.36 9.01 12.66
CA GLU A 44 -5.32 8.42 13.99
C GLU A 44 -6.29 7.25 14.09
N LEU A 45 -6.11 6.42 15.13
CA LEU A 45 -7.01 5.32 15.45
C LEU A 45 -8.23 5.79 16.24
N TYR A 46 -9.39 5.23 15.92
CA TYR A 46 -10.67 5.50 16.58
C TYR A 46 -11.35 4.21 16.98
N ALA A 47 -11.73 4.10 18.24
CA ALA A 47 -12.61 3.05 18.76
C ALA A 47 -14.08 3.45 18.54
N TRP A 48 -14.89 2.52 18.08
CA TRP A 48 -16.32 2.73 17.81
C TRP A 48 -17.17 1.62 18.44
N ASP A 49 -18.01 2.02 19.39
CA ASP A 49 -19.10 1.18 19.93
C ASP A 49 -20.34 1.41 19.06
N ARG A 50 -20.65 0.43 18.21
CA ARG A 50 -21.73 0.50 17.21
C ARG A 50 -23.11 0.52 17.87
N ALA A 51 -23.28 -0.20 18.99
CA ALA A 51 -24.56 -0.28 19.69
C ALA A 51 -24.99 1.07 20.27
N SER A 52 -24.04 1.83 20.82
CA SER A 52 -24.30 3.18 21.35
C SER A 52 -24.06 4.29 20.34
N GLY A 53 -23.39 4.01 19.23
CA GLY A 53 -22.92 4.99 18.25
C GLY A 53 -21.73 5.84 18.73
N ARG A 54 -21.16 5.55 19.89
CA ARG A 54 -20.07 6.33 20.48
C ARG A 54 -18.75 6.06 19.76
N GLN A 55 -18.10 7.12 19.28
CA GLN A 55 -16.74 7.08 18.74
C GLN A 55 -15.78 7.78 19.72
N ARG A 56 -14.54 7.29 19.78
CA ARG A 56 -13.48 7.85 20.60
C ARG A 56 -12.16 7.78 19.83
N GLN A 57 -11.44 8.88 19.76
CA GLN A 57 -10.06 8.88 19.30
C GLN A 57 -9.20 8.08 20.30
N VAL A 58 -8.42 7.12 19.79
CA VAL A 58 -7.56 6.24 20.59
C VAL A 58 -6.19 6.86 20.73
N THR A 59 -5.60 7.30 19.64
CA THR A 59 -4.25 7.88 19.57
C THR A 59 -4.33 9.37 19.22
N ASP A 60 -3.33 10.14 19.69
CA ASP A 60 -3.17 11.58 19.39
C ASP A 60 -1.66 11.88 19.32
N ARG A 61 -1.09 11.63 18.15
CA ARG A 61 0.35 11.71 17.93
C ARG A 61 0.71 12.81 16.92
N PRO A 62 1.85 13.52 17.10
CA PRO A 62 2.25 14.60 16.18
C PRO A 62 2.31 14.17 14.73
N ASN A 63 2.82 12.94 14.45
CA ASN A 63 2.94 12.37 13.10
C ASN A 63 1.87 11.31 12.78
N GLY A 64 0.88 11.13 13.68
CA GLY A 64 -0.23 10.21 13.48
C GLY A 64 0.09 8.76 13.82
N THR A 65 -0.95 7.90 13.76
CA THR A 65 -0.85 6.44 13.97
C THR A 65 -1.95 5.74 13.18
N THR A 66 -1.58 4.73 12.41
CA THR A 66 -2.52 3.93 11.62
C THR A 66 -2.52 2.45 11.99
N ASP A 67 -1.48 1.97 12.66
CA ASP A 67 -1.31 0.57 13.01
C ASP A 67 -1.93 0.27 14.37
N GLY A 68 -3.01 -0.50 14.35
CA GLY A 68 -3.69 -0.91 15.57
C GLY A 68 -4.66 -2.06 15.33
N VAL A 69 -4.89 -2.85 16.39
CA VAL A 69 -5.79 -4.00 16.39
C VAL A 69 -6.63 -4.02 17.65
N LEU A 70 -7.81 -4.63 17.58
CA LEU A 70 -8.65 -4.95 18.74
C LEU A 70 -8.25 -6.30 19.32
N THR A 71 -8.35 -6.44 20.64
CA THR A 71 -8.41 -7.79 21.24
C THR A 71 -9.68 -8.49 20.79
N PRO A 72 -9.68 -9.85 20.64
CA PRO A 72 -10.88 -10.59 20.20
C PRO A 72 -12.13 -10.32 21.04
N ASP A 73 -11.99 -10.10 22.37
CA ASP A 73 -13.07 -9.73 23.28
C ASP A 73 -13.49 -8.24 23.18
N GLY A 74 -12.77 -7.45 22.39
CA GLY A 74 -13.00 -6.03 22.21
C GLY A 74 -12.72 -5.16 23.45
N GLU A 75 -12.09 -5.70 24.50
CA GLU A 75 -11.85 -4.95 25.75
C GLU A 75 -10.66 -4.00 25.67
N ALA A 76 -9.70 -4.22 24.74
CA ALA A 76 -8.52 -3.39 24.59
C ALA A 76 -8.19 -3.13 23.11
N VAL A 77 -7.47 -2.03 22.89
CA VAL A 77 -6.84 -1.68 21.62
C VAL A 77 -5.33 -1.78 21.81
N TRP A 78 -4.67 -2.49 20.90
CA TRP A 78 -3.22 -2.43 20.74
C TRP A 78 -2.88 -1.52 19.58
N TRP A 79 -1.82 -0.73 19.71
CA TRP A 79 -1.36 0.18 18.67
C TRP A 79 0.16 0.30 18.66
N PHE A 80 0.74 0.52 17.48
CA PHE A 80 2.18 0.61 17.32
C PHE A 80 2.66 2.04 17.55
N SER A 81 3.64 2.19 18.44
CA SER A 81 4.25 3.48 18.80
C SER A 81 5.67 3.54 18.28
N ASP A 82 5.85 4.17 17.14
CA ASP A 82 7.13 4.54 16.56
C ASP A 82 7.63 5.92 17.04
N THR A 83 8.78 6.36 16.56
CA THR A 83 9.32 7.68 16.82
C THR A 83 9.32 8.50 15.53
N ASP A 84 8.51 9.58 15.50
CA ASP A 84 8.49 10.56 14.40
C ASP A 84 8.27 9.95 13.00
N GLY A 85 7.60 8.78 12.90
CA GLY A 85 7.29 8.09 11.67
C GLY A 85 8.43 7.21 11.13
N ASP A 86 9.43 6.88 11.97
CA ASP A 86 10.57 6.02 11.61
C ASP A 86 10.23 4.51 11.54
N GLU A 87 8.96 4.15 11.78
CA GLU A 87 8.46 2.76 11.79
C GLU A 87 9.17 1.85 12.82
N PHE A 88 10.00 2.39 13.70
CA PHE A 88 10.76 1.65 14.69
C PHE A 88 10.24 1.94 16.10
N GLY A 89 9.58 0.95 16.74
CA GLY A 89 8.84 1.21 17.95
C GLY A 89 8.44 -0.03 18.74
N VAL A 90 7.40 0.15 19.55
CA VAL A 90 6.85 -0.89 20.43
C VAL A 90 5.33 -0.92 20.36
N TRP A 91 4.74 -2.06 20.65
CA TRP A 91 3.30 -2.19 20.82
C TRP A 91 2.87 -1.63 22.18
N MET A 92 1.91 -0.71 22.13
CA MET A 92 1.21 -0.15 23.27
C MET A 92 -0.21 -0.72 23.34
N ARG A 93 -0.84 -0.67 24.49
CA ARG A 93 -2.24 -1.06 24.68
C ARG A 93 -2.97 -0.09 25.60
N GLN A 94 -4.27 0.03 25.41
CA GLN A 94 -5.18 0.74 26.30
C GLN A 94 -6.57 0.09 26.31
N PRO A 95 -7.39 0.32 27.37
CA PRO A 95 -8.76 -0.14 27.39
C PRO A 95 -9.59 0.46 26.24
N PHE A 96 -10.51 -0.33 25.65
CA PHE A 96 -11.41 0.13 24.59
C PHE A 96 -12.19 1.40 24.97
N GLY A 97 -12.66 1.47 26.22
CA GLY A 97 -13.38 2.63 26.75
C GLY A 97 -12.52 3.88 27.02
N GLY A 98 -11.20 3.78 26.87
CA GLY A 98 -10.20 4.79 27.22
C GLY A 98 -9.54 4.53 28.57
N GLY A 99 -8.34 5.03 28.73
CA GLY A 99 -7.48 4.82 29.91
C GLY A 99 -6.07 5.27 29.60
N GLU A 100 -5.14 4.91 30.48
CA GLU A 100 -3.71 5.15 30.27
C GLU A 100 -3.15 4.14 29.27
N ASP A 101 -2.21 4.59 28.43
CA ASP A 101 -1.43 3.71 27.56
C ASP A 101 -0.35 3.00 28.36
N GLU A 102 -0.21 1.71 28.14
CA GLU A 102 0.85 0.90 28.73
C GLU A 102 1.56 0.06 27.68
N PRO A 103 2.86 -0.25 27.81
CA PRO A 103 3.53 -1.18 26.91
C PRO A 103 2.83 -2.55 26.94
N ALA A 104 2.48 -3.05 25.76
CA ALA A 104 1.79 -4.34 25.62
C ALA A 104 2.69 -5.53 25.97
N ALA A 105 4.00 -5.41 25.67
CA ALA A 105 5.03 -6.41 25.95
C ALA A 105 6.30 -5.73 26.49
N PRO A 106 6.33 -5.32 27.77
CA PRO A 106 7.40 -4.47 28.33
C PRO A 106 8.79 -5.11 28.33
N GLY A 107 8.89 -6.43 28.12
CA GLY A 107 10.18 -7.13 27.96
C GLY A 107 10.80 -7.04 26.55
N LEU A 108 10.10 -6.50 25.56
CA LEU A 108 10.60 -6.34 24.19
C LEU A 108 11.13 -4.93 23.95
N ALA A 109 12.34 -4.84 23.40
CA ALA A 109 12.92 -3.58 22.96
C ALA A 109 12.24 -3.08 21.65
N PRO A 110 12.38 -1.81 21.26
CA PRO A 110 11.90 -1.31 19.98
C PRO A 110 12.43 -2.10 18.78
N SER A 111 11.62 -2.20 17.73
CA SER A 111 11.95 -2.91 16.48
C SER A 111 11.01 -2.46 15.37
N TYR A 112 11.30 -2.85 14.12
CA TYR A 112 10.27 -2.85 13.08
C TYR A 112 9.25 -3.96 13.36
N PRO A 113 7.95 -3.73 13.08
CA PRO A 113 6.93 -4.76 13.27
C PRO A 113 7.07 -5.86 12.19
N ALA A 114 6.95 -7.12 12.63
CA ALA A 114 6.94 -8.30 11.75
C ALA A 114 5.70 -9.18 12.04
N GLY A 115 4.54 -8.53 12.13
CA GLY A 115 3.25 -9.16 12.40
C GLY A 115 2.89 -9.24 13.89
N LEU A 116 1.58 -9.32 14.14
CA LEU A 116 0.98 -9.43 15.46
C LEU A 116 -0.30 -10.27 15.36
N ALA A 117 -0.44 -11.24 16.25
CA ALA A 117 -1.71 -11.96 16.45
C ALA A 117 -2.05 -12.02 17.95
N ILE A 118 -3.31 -11.78 18.28
CA ILE A 118 -3.80 -11.73 19.68
C ILE A 118 -4.80 -12.88 19.89
N GLY A 119 -4.52 -13.72 20.87
CA GLY A 119 -5.36 -14.86 21.23
C GLY A 119 -6.55 -14.48 22.11
N ARG A 120 -7.62 -15.26 22.04
CA ARG A 120 -8.82 -15.13 22.90
C ARG A 120 -8.53 -15.36 24.37
N ASP A 121 -7.47 -16.07 24.69
CA ASP A 121 -7.00 -16.29 26.06
C ASP A 121 -6.16 -15.12 26.61
N GLY A 122 -6.01 -14.03 25.84
CA GLY A 122 -5.20 -12.87 26.15
C GLY A 122 -3.71 -13.05 25.87
N SER A 123 -3.31 -14.15 25.24
CA SER A 123 -1.96 -14.31 24.71
C SER A 123 -1.74 -13.45 23.46
N ALA A 124 -0.48 -13.16 23.15
CA ALA A 124 -0.11 -12.48 21.91
C ALA A 124 1.15 -13.11 21.29
N VAL A 125 1.19 -13.13 19.97
CA VAL A 125 2.35 -13.53 19.19
C VAL A 125 2.87 -12.29 18.47
N ILE A 126 4.11 -11.90 18.74
CA ILE A 126 4.70 -10.63 18.27
C ILE A 126 5.92 -10.95 17.42
N GLY A 127 5.85 -10.61 16.15
CA GLY A 127 6.97 -10.61 15.23
C GLY A 127 7.74 -9.28 15.30
N ARG A 128 9.07 -9.35 15.26
CA ARG A 128 9.97 -8.22 15.35
C ARG A 128 11.12 -8.38 14.35
N SER A 129 11.52 -7.28 13.72
CA SER A 129 12.69 -7.24 12.85
C SER A 129 13.67 -6.16 13.28
N THR A 130 14.96 -6.48 13.28
CA THR A 130 16.05 -5.52 13.52
C THR A 130 17.23 -5.87 12.62
N ASP A 131 18.09 -4.91 12.33
CA ASP A 131 19.31 -5.13 11.53
C ASP A 131 20.29 -6.07 12.23
N GLU A 132 20.29 -6.10 13.58
CA GLU A 132 21.20 -6.92 14.37
C GLU A 132 20.75 -8.39 14.42
N ASP A 133 19.46 -8.62 14.74
CA ASP A 133 18.93 -9.96 15.02
C ASP A 133 18.27 -10.63 13.81
N GLY A 134 17.92 -9.88 12.76
CA GLY A 134 16.99 -10.32 11.73
C GLY A 134 15.56 -10.36 12.28
N THR A 135 14.79 -11.38 11.93
CA THR A 135 13.43 -11.57 12.45
C THR A 135 13.40 -12.48 13.66
N THR A 136 12.66 -12.06 14.69
CA THR A 136 12.36 -12.86 15.88
C THR A 136 10.86 -12.89 16.16
N VAL A 137 10.33 -14.01 16.63
CA VAL A 137 8.92 -14.14 17.03
C VAL A 137 8.83 -14.54 18.50
N HIS A 138 7.98 -13.84 19.23
CA HIS A 138 7.82 -13.99 20.68
C HIS A 138 6.37 -14.29 21.03
N VAL A 139 6.15 -15.17 21.98
CA VAL A 139 4.84 -15.43 22.62
C VAL A 139 4.79 -14.73 23.97
N VAL A 140 3.79 -13.90 24.17
CA VAL A 140 3.43 -13.29 25.45
C VAL A 140 2.14 -13.95 25.94
N ARG A 141 2.21 -14.75 27.00
CA ARG A 141 1.08 -15.61 27.42
C ARG A 141 -0.09 -14.81 28.03
N THR A 142 0.20 -13.71 28.68
CA THR A 142 -0.79 -12.76 29.20
C THR A 142 -0.18 -11.36 29.16
N PRO A 143 -0.97 -10.28 29.09
CA PRO A 143 -0.45 -8.94 29.09
C PRO A 143 0.52 -8.70 30.26
N GLY A 144 1.72 -8.19 29.95
CA GLY A 144 2.78 -7.94 30.92
C GLY A 144 3.59 -9.16 31.36
N ALA A 145 3.29 -10.36 30.85
CA ALA A 145 4.16 -11.53 31.06
C ALA A 145 5.48 -11.40 30.28
N GLU A 146 6.49 -12.10 30.77
CA GLU A 146 7.80 -12.17 30.09
C GLU A 146 7.65 -12.81 28.70
N PRO A 147 8.10 -12.15 27.62
CA PRO A 147 8.06 -12.70 26.26
C PRO A 147 8.97 -13.94 26.14
N VAL A 148 8.49 -14.94 25.44
CA VAL A 148 9.27 -16.16 25.14
C VAL A 148 9.55 -16.21 23.65
N GLU A 149 10.83 -16.15 23.26
CA GLU A 149 11.23 -16.30 21.86
C GLU A 149 10.99 -17.74 21.40
N ILE A 150 10.27 -17.89 20.26
CA ILE A 150 9.91 -19.18 19.65
C ILE A 150 10.48 -19.36 18.25
N TYR A 151 10.95 -18.27 17.62
CA TYR A 151 11.54 -18.29 16.29
C TYR A 151 12.59 -17.20 16.16
N ARG A 152 13.65 -17.48 15.40
CA ARG A 152 14.68 -16.52 15.00
C ARG A 152 15.30 -16.93 13.67
N HIS A 153 15.37 -16.00 12.73
CA HIS A 153 16.13 -16.18 11.50
C HIS A 153 16.71 -14.87 10.99
N ARG A 154 17.78 -14.93 10.22
CA ARG A 154 18.43 -13.76 9.63
C ARG A 154 17.58 -13.16 8.49
N GLU A 155 17.01 -14.03 7.65
CA GLU A 155 16.12 -13.61 6.59
C GLU A 155 14.74 -13.20 7.14
N SER A 156 13.96 -12.50 6.31
CA SER A 156 12.66 -11.98 6.69
C SER A 156 11.67 -13.09 7.05
N ALA A 157 10.90 -12.85 8.09
CA ALA A 157 9.76 -13.66 8.46
C ALA A 157 8.69 -12.77 9.12
N GLY A 158 7.47 -13.28 9.26
CA GLY A 158 6.37 -12.57 9.89
C GLY A 158 5.37 -13.50 10.55
N VAL A 159 4.66 -12.98 11.55
CA VAL A 159 3.48 -13.63 12.12
C VAL A 159 2.31 -13.39 11.18
N GLY A 160 1.80 -14.45 10.55
CA GLY A 160 0.65 -14.37 9.68
C GLY A 160 -0.65 -14.45 10.47
N ASP A 161 -0.81 -15.49 11.31
CA ASP A 161 -2.05 -15.65 12.09
C ASP A 161 -1.86 -16.62 13.28
N LEU A 162 -2.85 -16.60 14.19
CA LEU A 162 -2.98 -17.47 15.37
C LEU A 162 -4.33 -18.23 15.31
N SER A 163 -4.30 -19.56 15.43
CA SER A 163 -5.53 -20.35 15.41
C SER A 163 -6.51 -19.93 16.51
N HIS A 164 -7.80 -20.12 16.27
CA HIS A 164 -8.88 -19.72 17.15
C HIS A 164 -8.71 -20.18 18.63
N ASP A 165 -8.10 -21.34 18.84
CA ASP A 165 -7.83 -21.90 20.17
C ASP A 165 -6.42 -21.57 20.70
N GLY A 166 -5.63 -20.77 19.95
CA GLY A 166 -4.29 -20.35 20.34
C GLY A 166 -3.21 -21.45 20.29
N THR A 167 -3.51 -22.60 19.69
CA THR A 167 -2.60 -23.76 19.69
C THR A 167 -1.63 -23.83 18.51
N LEU A 168 -1.94 -23.10 17.43
CA LEU A 168 -1.15 -23.04 16.20
C LEU A 168 -0.86 -21.61 15.80
N ILE A 169 0.36 -21.33 15.39
CA ILE A 169 0.84 -20.04 14.88
C ILE A 169 1.31 -20.28 13.46
N ALA A 170 0.77 -19.50 12.50
CA ALA A 170 1.25 -19.50 11.12
C ALA A 170 2.29 -18.40 10.93
N LEU A 171 3.44 -18.76 10.38
CA LEU A 171 4.53 -17.86 10.03
C LEU A 171 4.73 -17.88 8.52
N GLU A 172 4.96 -16.71 7.96
CA GLU A 172 5.54 -16.55 6.62
C GLU A 172 7.05 -16.38 6.78
N HIS A 173 7.86 -16.99 5.93
CA HIS A 173 9.31 -16.84 6.02
C HIS A 173 9.99 -16.96 4.65
N THR A 174 11.19 -16.38 4.55
CA THR A 174 12.03 -16.39 3.35
C THR A 174 13.40 -17.01 3.63
N GLU A 175 13.45 -18.05 4.45
CA GLU A 175 14.71 -18.73 4.86
C GLU A 175 15.53 -19.26 3.68
N HIS A 176 14.88 -19.54 2.54
CA HIS A 176 15.51 -19.90 1.26
C HIS A 176 16.20 -18.72 0.55
N GLY A 177 16.00 -17.48 1.00
CA GLY A 177 16.68 -16.27 0.50
C GLY A 177 15.95 -15.49 -0.60
N ASP A 178 14.79 -15.96 -1.10
CA ASP A 178 13.94 -15.18 -2.02
C ASP A 178 12.90 -14.36 -1.23
N ALA A 179 13.20 -13.09 -1.00
CA ALA A 179 12.33 -12.21 -0.21
C ALA A 179 11.00 -11.84 -0.92
N MET A 180 10.84 -12.19 -2.19
CA MET A 180 9.62 -11.92 -2.96
C MET A 180 8.60 -13.06 -2.91
N HIS A 181 9.02 -14.26 -2.49
CA HIS A 181 8.21 -15.47 -2.50
C HIS A 181 8.36 -16.18 -1.15
N SER A 182 7.44 -15.96 -0.23
CA SER A 182 7.49 -16.59 1.10
C SER A 182 7.09 -18.06 1.05
N ALA A 183 7.69 -18.87 1.94
CA ALA A 183 7.20 -20.17 2.38
C ALA A 183 6.44 -20.03 3.71
N LEU A 184 5.70 -21.06 4.11
CA LEU A 184 4.90 -21.06 5.34
C LEU A 184 5.39 -22.13 6.33
N ARG A 185 5.39 -21.76 7.61
CA ARG A 185 5.64 -22.69 8.71
C ARG A 185 4.55 -22.53 9.77
N VAL A 186 3.96 -23.65 10.19
CA VAL A 186 3.05 -23.69 11.33
C VAL A 186 3.77 -24.27 12.53
N VAL A 187 3.78 -23.49 13.62
CA VAL A 187 4.43 -23.86 14.89
C VAL A 187 3.43 -23.84 16.05
N ARG A 188 3.80 -24.49 17.15
CA ARG A 188 3.08 -24.34 18.44
C ARG A 188 3.67 -23.19 19.26
N PRO A 189 2.96 -22.73 20.31
CA PRO A 189 3.46 -21.66 21.20
C PRO A 189 4.75 -22.02 21.99
N ASP A 190 5.23 -23.25 21.90
CA ASP A 190 6.52 -23.68 22.45
C ASP A 190 7.66 -23.66 21.39
N GLY A 191 7.36 -23.22 20.16
CA GLY A 191 8.28 -23.17 19.04
C GLY A 191 8.43 -24.48 18.25
N SER A 192 7.73 -25.57 18.66
CA SER A 192 7.81 -26.83 17.92
C SER A 192 7.07 -26.75 16.59
N THR A 193 7.74 -27.10 15.49
CA THR A 193 7.16 -27.13 14.14
C THR A 193 6.10 -28.21 14.03
N VAL A 194 4.95 -27.86 13.45
CA VAL A 194 3.86 -28.79 13.14
C VAL A 194 3.95 -29.22 11.68
N ALA A 195 4.07 -28.25 10.77
CA ALA A 195 4.19 -28.49 9.33
C ALA A 195 4.85 -27.30 8.64
N GLU A 196 5.38 -27.56 7.44
CA GLU A 196 5.90 -26.56 6.53
C GLU A 196 5.25 -26.72 5.17
N LEU A 197 5.05 -25.63 4.47
CA LEU A 197 4.58 -25.58 3.10
C LEU A 197 5.52 -24.66 2.32
N ASP A 198 6.15 -25.26 1.32
CA ASP A 198 7.12 -24.59 0.47
C ASP A 198 6.84 -25.00 -0.98
N ASP A 199 6.68 -24.03 -1.85
CA ASP A 199 6.32 -24.25 -3.24
C ASP A 199 7.47 -23.86 -4.17
N THR A 200 7.88 -24.78 -5.02
CA THR A 200 8.89 -24.52 -6.06
C THR A 200 8.41 -24.94 -7.44
N GLU A 201 8.65 -24.14 -8.47
CA GLU A 201 8.43 -24.50 -9.87
C GLU A 201 9.68 -25.18 -10.45
N GLY A 202 9.51 -26.41 -10.91
CA GLY A 202 10.63 -27.20 -11.45
C GLY A 202 11.73 -27.52 -10.44
N GLY A 203 11.49 -27.28 -9.13
CA GLY A 203 12.42 -27.52 -8.03
C GLY A 203 13.57 -26.52 -7.91
N THR A 204 13.46 -25.35 -8.53
CA THR A 204 14.52 -24.32 -8.54
C THR A 204 14.01 -22.89 -8.45
N GLU A 205 12.74 -22.63 -8.69
CA GLU A 205 12.15 -21.28 -8.63
C GLU A 205 11.06 -21.26 -7.56
N GLU A 206 11.22 -20.37 -6.59
CA GLU A 206 10.27 -20.22 -5.50
C GLU A 206 8.94 -19.65 -6.00
N LEU A 207 7.82 -20.17 -5.49
CA LEU A 207 6.47 -19.67 -5.70
C LEU A 207 5.96 -19.08 -4.41
N GLY A 208 5.39 -17.87 -4.47
CA GLY A 208 4.89 -17.19 -3.29
C GLY A 208 3.72 -17.92 -2.63
N LEU A 209 3.80 -18.02 -1.32
CA LEU A 209 2.74 -18.42 -0.42
C LEU A 209 2.41 -17.27 0.54
N ALA A 210 1.15 -17.14 0.96
CA ALA A 210 0.72 -16.14 1.91
C ALA A 210 -0.28 -16.72 2.90
N VAL A 211 -0.20 -16.33 4.17
CA VAL A 211 -1.21 -16.64 5.19
C VAL A 211 -2.41 -15.72 4.99
N LEU A 212 -3.59 -16.30 4.75
CA LEU A 212 -4.85 -15.56 4.67
C LEU A 212 -5.69 -15.68 5.95
N GLY A 213 -5.43 -16.68 6.79
CA GLY A 213 -6.01 -16.82 8.12
C GLY A 213 -6.49 -18.23 8.46
N PHE A 214 -6.42 -18.60 9.72
CA PHE A 214 -7.00 -19.85 10.23
C PHE A 214 -8.53 -19.81 10.20
N ALA A 215 -9.16 -20.98 10.08
CA ALA A 215 -10.59 -21.08 10.24
C ALA A 215 -11.01 -20.56 11.62
N PRO A 216 -12.02 -19.66 11.72
CA PRO A 216 -12.41 -19.00 12.97
C PRO A 216 -13.27 -19.88 13.87
N VAL A 217 -12.95 -21.16 13.99
CA VAL A 217 -13.72 -22.17 14.73
C VAL A 217 -12.79 -22.94 15.66
N ALA A 218 -13.18 -23.06 16.91
CA ALA A 218 -12.38 -23.77 17.92
C ALA A 218 -12.08 -25.21 17.51
N GLY A 219 -10.79 -25.58 17.52
CA GLY A 219 -10.30 -26.90 17.14
C GLY A 219 -10.26 -27.19 15.64
N ASP A 220 -10.63 -26.24 14.80
CA ASP A 220 -10.41 -26.31 13.35
C ASP A 220 -8.98 -25.88 13.03
N THR A 221 -8.21 -26.76 12.41
CA THR A 221 -6.78 -26.53 12.10
C THR A 221 -6.53 -26.05 10.67
N ARG A 222 -7.60 -25.85 9.89
CA ARG A 222 -7.51 -25.42 8.51
C ARG A 222 -7.01 -23.96 8.41
N LEU A 223 -6.01 -23.76 7.58
CA LEU A 223 -5.46 -22.45 7.24
C LEU A 223 -5.84 -22.11 5.79
N LEU A 224 -6.39 -20.93 5.58
CA LEU A 224 -6.57 -20.37 4.25
C LEU A 224 -5.24 -19.78 3.80
N VAL A 225 -4.77 -20.17 2.62
CA VAL A 225 -3.45 -19.85 2.07
C VAL A 225 -3.63 -19.29 0.67
N GLY A 226 -2.95 -18.17 0.38
CA GLY A 226 -2.71 -17.70 -0.99
C GLY A 226 -1.52 -18.43 -1.60
N HIS A 227 -1.60 -18.76 -2.90
CA HIS A 227 -0.52 -19.41 -3.64
C HIS A 227 -0.43 -18.91 -5.09
N GLN A 228 0.74 -19.11 -5.73
CA GLN A 228 0.99 -18.69 -7.11
C GLN A 228 1.18 -19.85 -8.11
N ARG A 229 0.78 -21.06 -7.78
CA ARG A 229 1.01 -22.30 -8.57
C ARG A 229 0.50 -22.24 -10.01
N ARG A 230 -0.52 -21.41 -10.30
CA ARG A 230 -1.06 -21.22 -11.66
C ARG A 230 -0.64 -19.88 -12.29
N GLY A 231 0.44 -19.27 -11.79
CA GLY A 231 0.99 -18.01 -12.31
C GLY A 231 0.22 -16.76 -11.89
N ARG A 232 -0.62 -16.84 -10.86
CA ARG A 232 -1.36 -15.75 -10.23
C ARG A 232 -1.70 -16.09 -8.79
N TRP A 233 -2.05 -15.11 -7.99
CA TRP A 233 -2.52 -15.36 -6.63
C TRP A 233 -3.91 -16.00 -6.63
N GLU A 234 -4.03 -17.13 -5.91
CA GLU A 234 -5.27 -17.89 -5.73
C GLU A 234 -5.33 -18.49 -4.33
N PRO A 235 -6.53 -18.59 -3.71
CA PRO A 235 -6.67 -19.18 -2.40
C PRO A 235 -6.79 -20.71 -2.46
N MET A 236 -6.24 -21.38 -1.43
CA MET A 236 -6.48 -22.78 -1.13
C MET A 236 -6.66 -22.98 0.39
N ILE A 237 -7.20 -24.12 0.79
CA ILE A 237 -7.27 -24.52 2.20
C ILE A 237 -6.19 -25.57 2.45
N TRP A 238 -5.30 -25.27 3.39
CA TRP A 238 -4.30 -26.19 3.92
C TRP A 238 -4.63 -26.59 5.35
N ASP A 239 -4.61 -27.89 5.64
CA ASP A 239 -4.69 -28.40 7.02
C ASP A 239 -3.29 -28.91 7.42
N PRO A 240 -2.50 -28.15 8.20
CA PRO A 240 -1.15 -28.51 8.59
C PRO A 240 -1.09 -29.71 9.54
N VAL A 241 -2.18 -30.02 10.25
CA VAL A 241 -2.23 -31.16 11.17
C VAL A 241 -2.62 -32.44 10.44
N ALA A 242 -3.59 -32.37 9.53
CA ALA A 242 -3.98 -33.50 8.69
C ALA A 242 -3.02 -33.74 7.51
N GLY A 243 -2.21 -32.74 7.15
CA GLY A 243 -1.32 -32.78 6.00
C GLY A 243 -2.07 -32.81 4.67
N THR A 244 -3.19 -32.08 4.56
CA THR A 244 -4.04 -32.06 3.36
C THR A 244 -4.16 -30.67 2.77
N GLU A 245 -4.17 -30.59 1.46
CA GLU A 245 -4.44 -29.38 0.70
C GLU A 245 -5.73 -29.54 -0.10
N THR A 246 -6.55 -28.50 -0.13
CA THR A 246 -7.80 -28.47 -0.88
C THR A 246 -7.83 -27.22 -1.76
N ALA A 247 -7.71 -27.42 -3.08
CA ALA A 247 -7.87 -26.37 -4.06
C ALA A 247 -9.32 -25.87 -4.08
N LEU A 248 -9.49 -24.57 -4.24
CA LEU A 248 -10.82 -23.96 -4.37
C LEU A 248 -11.21 -23.89 -5.86
N PRO A 249 -12.46 -24.17 -6.25
CA PRO A 249 -12.91 -24.09 -7.63
C PRO A 249 -13.21 -22.64 -8.03
N VAL A 250 -12.20 -21.76 -7.87
CA VAL A 250 -12.26 -20.34 -8.23
C VAL A 250 -11.42 -20.15 -9.49
N ASP A 251 -12.09 -20.01 -10.63
CA ASP A 251 -11.42 -19.80 -11.93
C ASP A 251 -11.74 -18.38 -12.44
N LEU A 252 -11.17 -17.39 -11.75
CA LEU A 252 -11.28 -15.98 -12.10
C LEU A 252 -9.93 -15.47 -12.65
N PRO A 253 -9.91 -14.59 -13.66
CA PRO A 253 -8.67 -13.98 -14.15
C PRO A 253 -8.11 -12.99 -13.11
N GLY A 254 -6.80 -12.67 -13.18
CA GLY A 254 -6.16 -11.74 -12.23
C GLY A 254 -5.89 -12.39 -10.87
N ASP A 255 -5.78 -11.58 -9.82
CA ASP A 255 -5.46 -12.05 -8.49
C ASP A 255 -6.71 -12.24 -7.63
N VAL A 256 -6.72 -13.30 -6.83
CA VAL A 256 -7.83 -13.69 -5.98
C VAL A 256 -7.33 -13.85 -4.54
N GLY A 257 -7.86 -13.04 -3.62
CA GLY A 257 -7.72 -13.19 -2.17
C GLY A 257 -8.99 -13.80 -1.57
N ALA A 258 -8.92 -14.22 -0.32
CA ALA A 258 -10.11 -14.71 0.40
C ALA A 258 -9.95 -14.55 1.92
N GLU A 259 -11.07 -14.44 2.63
CA GLU A 259 -11.16 -14.52 4.09
C GLU A 259 -12.31 -15.44 4.52
N TRP A 260 -12.22 -15.96 5.73
CA TRP A 260 -13.30 -16.77 6.29
C TRP A 260 -14.51 -15.90 6.70
N TYR A 261 -15.74 -16.41 6.46
CA TYR A 261 -16.89 -15.94 7.22
C TYR A 261 -16.71 -16.30 8.70
N PRO A 262 -17.23 -15.48 9.65
CA PRO A 262 -16.96 -15.65 11.09
C PRO A 262 -17.36 -17.00 11.69
N ASP A 263 -18.28 -17.71 11.05
CA ASP A 263 -18.73 -19.05 11.46
C ASP A 263 -17.98 -20.20 10.77
N GLY A 264 -17.00 -19.88 9.93
CA GLY A 264 -16.22 -20.85 9.14
C GLY A 264 -17.01 -21.56 8.03
N SER A 265 -18.25 -21.15 7.75
CA SER A 265 -19.15 -21.84 6.80
C SER A 265 -18.89 -21.48 5.34
N ALA A 266 -18.26 -20.33 5.10
CA ALA A 266 -18.01 -19.80 3.76
C ALA A 266 -16.73 -18.97 3.72
N LEU A 267 -16.32 -18.60 2.50
CA LEU A 267 -15.25 -17.67 2.21
C LEU A 267 -15.82 -16.42 1.52
N LEU A 268 -15.39 -15.26 1.94
CA LEU A 268 -15.50 -14.02 1.19
C LEU A 268 -14.27 -13.93 0.29
N ILE A 269 -14.49 -13.82 -1.01
CA ILE A 269 -13.44 -13.77 -2.03
C ILE A 269 -13.35 -12.34 -2.53
N GLU A 270 -12.14 -11.80 -2.51
CA GLU A 270 -11.77 -10.56 -3.17
C GLU A 270 -11.08 -10.88 -4.50
N HIS A 271 -11.66 -10.40 -5.58
CA HIS A 271 -11.14 -10.61 -6.93
C HIS A 271 -10.66 -9.29 -7.51
N SER A 272 -9.37 -9.21 -7.87
CA SER A 272 -8.75 -8.04 -8.51
C SER A 272 -8.37 -8.34 -9.95
N PHE A 273 -8.91 -7.55 -10.87
CA PHE A 273 -8.65 -7.72 -12.30
C PHE A 273 -8.79 -6.39 -13.05
N GLU A 274 -7.83 -6.11 -13.94
CA GLU A 274 -7.82 -4.91 -14.79
C GLU A 274 -8.10 -3.61 -14.01
N ALA A 275 -7.37 -3.43 -12.89
CA ALA A 275 -7.43 -2.25 -12.02
C ALA A 275 -8.80 -2.00 -11.33
N ARG A 276 -9.62 -3.02 -11.19
CA ARG A 276 -10.91 -3.02 -10.47
C ARG A 276 -11.00 -4.23 -9.57
N SER A 277 -11.92 -4.20 -8.61
CA SER A 277 -12.15 -5.35 -7.73
C SER A 277 -13.63 -5.65 -7.55
N GLU A 278 -13.91 -6.91 -7.31
CA GLU A 278 -15.23 -7.50 -7.10
C GLU A 278 -15.21 -8.43 -5.89
N LEU A 279 -16.37 -8.67 -5.31
CA LEU A 279 -16.56 -9.59 -4.19
C LEU A 279 -17.37 -10.79 -4.60
N TRP A 280 -16.99 -11.98 -4.04
CA TRP A 280 -17.71 -13.22 -4.25
C TRP A 280 -17.83 -13.97 -2.93
N ARG A 281 -18.85 -14.81 -2.79
CA ARG A 281 -19.03 -15.72 -1.66
C ARG A 281 -18.89 -17.15 -2.14
N TYR A 282 -18.05 -17.94 -1.47
CA TYR A 282 -17.86 -19.34 -1.77
C TYR A 282 -18.17 -20.21 -0.56
N GLU A 283 -19.07 -21.18 -0.70
CA GLU A 283 -19.32 -22.21 0.31
C GLU A 283 -18.48 -23.44 -0.01
N PRO A 284 -17.63 -23.94 0.92
CA PRO A 284 -16.84 -25.14 0.68
C PRO A 284 -17.70 -26.33 0.22
N GLY A 285 -17.36 -26.90 -0.94
CA GLY A 285 -18.13 -27.95 -1.58
C GLY A 285 -19.16 -27.47 -2.61
N ALA A 286 -19.40 -26.18 -2.76
CA ALA A 286 -20.17 -25.64 -3.87
C ALA A 286 -19.39 -25.76 -5.18
N PRO A 287 -20.08 -25.90 -6.34
CA PRO A 287 -19.40 -26.03 -7.63
C PRO A 287 -18.72 -24.74 -8.10
N GLU A 288 -19.20 -23.57 -7.67
CA GLU A 288 -18.69 -22.24 -8.07
C GLU A 288 -19.03 -21.19 -7.01
N PRO A 289 -18.27 -20.08 -6.91
CA PRO A 289 -18.59 -18.96 -6.06
C PRO A 289 -19.79 -18.17 -6.60
N VAL A 290 -20.46 -17.43 -5.72
CA VAL A 290 -21.60 -16.55 -6.04
C VAL A 290 -21.16 -15.09 -5.88
N ARG A 291 -21.39 -14.28 -6.91
CA ARG A 291 -21.03 -12.85 -6.87
C ARG A 291 -21.80 -12.10 -5.80
N VAL A 292 -21.08 -11.27 -5.05
CA VAL A 292 -21.65 -10.27 -4.14
C VAL A 292 -21.73 -8.95 -4.90
N GLU A 293 -22.92 -8.38 -5.02
CA GLU A 293 -23.13 -7.16 -5.82
C GLU A 293 -22.48 -5.94 -5.16
N THR A 294 -21.55 -5.32 -5.88
CA THR A 294 -20.87 -4.07 -5.53
C THR A 294 -20.94 -3.09 -6.70
N PRO A 295 -20.88 -1.76 -6.46
CA PRO A 295 -20.75 -0.80 -7.55
C PRO A 295 -19.43 -1.00 -8.31
N ALA A 296 -19.39 -0.63 -9.60
CA ALA A 296 -18.14 -0.62 -10.37
C ALA A 296 -17.12 0.35 -9.76
N GLY A 297 -15.85 -0.07 -9.69
CA GLY A 297 -14.75 0.66 -9.07
C GLY A 297 -13.81 -0.28 -8.32
N THR A 298 -13.27 0.18 -7.22
CA THR A 298 -12.34 -0.58 -6.38
C THR A 298 -12.91 -0.78 -4.98
N VAL A 299 -12.91 -2.02 -4.52
CA VAL A 299 -13.09 -2.40 -3.11
C VAL A 299 -11.67 -2.45 -2.50
N SER A 300 -11.43 -1.62 -1.50
CA SER A 300 -10.13 -1.54 -0.80
C SER A 300 -10.21 -2.21 0.58
N GLY A 301 -10.74 -3.42 0.58
CA GLY A 301 -11.00 -4.26 1.76
C GLY A 301 -12.48 -4.49 1.99
N ALA A 302 -12.79 -5.70 2.43
CA ALA A 302 -14.12 -6.16 2.76
C ALA A 302 -14.06 -7.07 3.99
N THR A 303 -15.15 -7.20 4.71
CA THR A 303 -15.27 -8.14 5.84
C THR A 303 -16.68 -8.68 5.96
N ALA A 304 -16.80 -9.99 6.21
CA ALA A 304 -18.08 -10.63 6.47
C ALA A 304 -18.48 -10.44 7.94
N ARG A 305 -19.74 -10.06 8.18
CA ARG A 305 -20.28 -9.85 9.53
C ARG A 305 -21.00 -11.12 10.04
N PRO A 306 -21.15 -11.26 11.37
CA PRO A 306 -21.86 -12.42 11.96
C PRO A 306 -23.30 -12.61 11.48
N ASP A 307 -23.96 -11.55 11.02
CA ASP A 307 -25.32 -11.60 10.45
C ASP A 307 -25.34 -12.01 8.97
N GLY A 308 -24.16 -12.29 8.38
CA GLY A 308 -23.99 -12.69 6.98
C GLY A 308 -23.93 -11.52 5.99
N THR A 309 -24.08 -10.27 6.45
CA THR A 309 -23.81 -9.10 5.60
C THR A 309 -22.31 -8.93 5.37
N VAL A 310 -21.93 -8.26 4.28
CA VAL A 310 -20.54 -7.89 4.00
C VAL A 310 -20.42 -6.38 4.07
N GLU A 311 -19.47 -5.90 4.84
CA GLU A 311 -19.05 -4.51 4.87
C GLU A 311 -17.80 -4.34 4.02
N TYR A 312 -17.73 -3.24 3.25
CA TYR A 312 -16.61 -3.01 2.35
C TYR A 312 -16.34 -1.51 2.15
N LEU A 313 -15.05 -1.17 2.01
CA LEU A 313 -14.62 0.18 1.63
C LEU A 313 -14.57 0.26 0.11
N TRP A 314 -15.40 1.10 -0.47
CA TRP A 314 -15.49 1.26 -1.92
C TRP A 314 -15.17 2.69 -2.36
N SER A 315 -14.51 2.82 -3.50
CA SER A 315 -14.34 4.09 -4.22
C SER A 315 -14.25 3.85 -5.72
N SER A 316 -14.27 4.92 -6.50
CA SER A 316 -13.76 4.94 -7.87
C SER A 316 -12.91 6.20 -8.06
N ALA A 317 -12.16 6.33 -9.12
CA ALA A 317 -11.37 7.54 -9.38
C ALA A 317 -12.22 8.82 -9.32
N ALA A 318 -13.50 8.73 -9.71
CA ALA A 318 -14.45 9.83 -9.66
C ALA A 318 -15.13 10.03 -8.30
N GLN A 319 -15.26 8.97 -7.49
CA GLN A 319 -16.08 8.97 -6.28
C GLN A 319 -15.23 8.71 -5.03
N PRO A 320 -15.30 9.62 -4.02
CA PRO A 320 -14.56 9.45 -2.77
C PRO A 320 -14.91 8.15 -2.03
N PRO A 321 -13.99 7.65 -1.16
CA PRO A 321 -14.20 6.41 -0.40
C PRO A 321 -15.43 6.48 0.50
N VAL A 322 -16.14 5.36 0.59
CA VAL A 322 -17.29 5.18 1.48
C VAL A 322 -17.35 3.73 1.98
N VAL A 323 -17.60 3.54 3.28
CA VAL A 323 -17.84 2.21 3.86
C VAL A 323 -19.31 1.85 3.65
N ARG A 324 -19.56 0.79 2.90
CA ARG A 324 -20.88 0.28 2.53
C ARG A 324 -21.13 -1.09 3.14
N SER A 325 -22.41 -1.45 3.21
CA SER A 325 -22.83 -2.81 3.51
C SER A 325 -23.67 -3.36 2.35
N THR A 326 -23.65 -4.69 2.17
CA THR A 326 -24.56 -5.40 1.26
C THR A 326 -26.03 -5.26 1.64
N SER A 327 -26.33 -4.81 2.86
CA SER A 327 -27.70 -4.37 3.25
C SER A 327 -28.16 -3.08 2.54
N GLY A 328 -27.27 -2.40 1.82
CA GLY A 328 -27.50 -1.10 1.16
C GLY A 328 -27.24 0.12 2.06
N ALA A 329 -26.85 -0.09 3.33
CA ALA A 329 -26.54 1.00 4.26
C ALA A 329 -25.13 1.55 4.03
N VAL A 330 -24.95 2.85 4.33
CA VAL A 330 -23.65 3.43 4.64
C VAL A 330 -23.33 3.07 6.09
N VAL A 331 -22.23 2.34 6.30
CA VAL A 331 -21.88 1.78 7.61
C VAL A 331 -21.31 2.84 8.54
N LEU A 332 -20.39 3.62 8.02
CA LEU A 332 -19.70 4.67 8.76
C LEU A 332 -19.60 5.93 7.89
N ASP A 333 -20.16 7.02 8.38
CA ASP A 333 -20.15 8.30 7.71
C ASP A 333 -19.42 9.34 8.59
N PRO A 334 -18.18 9.72 8.25
CA PRO A 334 -17.42 10.64 9.09
C PRO A 334 -18.10 12.02 9.12
N PRO A 335 -18.08 12.72 10.27
CA PRO A 335 -18.63 14.05 10.39
C PRO A 335 -17.82 15.05 9.57
N GLY A 336 -18.50 16.04 8.98
CA GLY A 336 -17.85 17.14 8.24
C GLY A 336 -18.20 17.21 6.77
N ALA A 337 -17.48 18.05 6.04
CA ALA A 337 -17.70 18.24 4.61
C ALA A 337 -17.20 17.03 3.82
N LYS A 338 -18.00 16.57 2.87
CA LYS A 338 -17.61 15.49 1.96
C LYS A 338 -16.56 15.95 0.96
N ALA A 339 -15.68 15.05 0.58
CA ALA A 339 -14.74 15.32 -0.50
C ALA A 339 -15.49 15.58 -1.81
N PRO A 340 -15.14 16.63 -2.56
CA PRO A 340 -15.68 16.82 -3.91
C PRO A 340 -15.32 15.62 -4.81
N PRO A 341 -16.21 15.21 -5.73
CA PRO A 341 -15.89 14.19 -6.73
C PRO A 341 -14.78 14.66 -7.68
N SER A 342 -14.22 13.75 -8.45
CA SER A 342 -13.27 14.01 -9.53
C SER A 342 -13.81 13.46 -10.86
N VAL A 343 -12.93 13.23 -11.82
CA VAL A 343 -13.27 12.63 -13.11
C VAL A 343 -13.01 11.12 -13.11
N PRO A 344 -13.75 10.33 -13.89
CA PRO A 344 -13.49 8.90 -14.03
C PRO A 344 -12.18 8.64 -14.77
N VAL A 345 -11.67 7.42 -14.64
CA VAL A 345 -10.57 6.91 -15.48
C VAL A 345 -11.10 6.30 -16.77
N GLU A 346 -10.27 6.35 -17.81
CA GLU A 346 -10.40 5.57 -19.02
C GLU A 346 -9.25 4.55 -19.07
N ASP A 347 -9.54 3.32 -19.47
CA ASP A 347 -8.53 2.29 -19.65
C ASP A 347 -7.79 2.49 -20.98
N ALA A 348 -6.47 2.40 -20.95
CA ALA A 348 -5.62 2.36 -22.13
C ALA A 348 -4.77 1.09 -22.11
N TRP A 349 -4.78 0.36 -23.22
CA TRP A 349 -3.95 -0.82 -23.41
C TRP A 349 -2.94 -0.56 -24.52
N VAL A 350 -1.66 -0.51 -24.13
CA VAL A 350 -0.56 -0.12 -25.01
C VAL A 350 0.34 -1.31 -25.25
N GLU A 351 0.72 -1.55 -26.50
CA GLU A 351 1.72 -2.56 -26.83
C GLU A 351 3.10 -2.09 -26.37
N GLY A 352 3.73 -2.86 -25.51
CA GLY A 352 5.06 -2.59 -24.94
C GLY A 352 6.06 -3.72 -25.21
N PRO A 353 7.33 -3.53 -24.81
CA PRO A 353 8.39 -4.52 -25.05
C PRO A 353 8.16 -5.86 -24.35
N GLY A 354 7.47 -5.85 -23.21
CA GLY A 354 7.16 -7.06 -22.41
C GLY A 354 5.77 -7.61 -22.63
N GLY A 355 4.91 -6.96 -23.43
CA GLY A 355 3.51 -7.32 -23.63
C GLY A 355 2.60 -6.10 -23.57
N ARG A 356 1.30 -6.34 -23.42
CA ARG A 356 0.31 -5.27 -23.30
C ARG A 356 0.38 -4.61 -21.91
N ILE A 357 0.56 -3.32 -21.91
CA ILE A 357 0.65 -2.48 -20.70
C ILE A 357 -0.71 -1.85 -20.45
N HIS A 358 -1.24 -2.01 -19.24
CA HIS A 358 -2.46 -1.32 -18.82
C HIS A 358 -2.11 0.02 -18.21
N ALA A 359 -2.74 1.08 -18.68
CA ALA A 359 -2.64 2.42 -18.11
C ALA A 359 -4.03 3.00 -17.83
N LEU A 360 -4.14 3.76 -16.75
CA LEU A 360 -5.35 4.47 -16.37
C LEU A 360 -5.18 5.95 -16.71
N VAL A 361 -6.12 6.51 -17.47
CA VAL A 361 -6.07 7.88 -17.97
C VAL A 361 -7.20 8.70 -17.37
N GLN A 362 -6.87 9.81 -16.70
CA GLN A 362 -7.83 10.84 -16.29
C GLN A 362 -7.59 12.09 -17.12
N LYS A 363 -8.66 12.68 -17.66
CA LYS A 363 -8.59 13.91 -18.46
C LYS A 363 -9.27 15.06 -17.70
N PRO A 364 -8.82 16.30 -17.86
CA PRO A 364 -9.55 17.46 -17.35
C PRO A 364 -11.01 17.43 -17.83
N ALA A 365 -11.93 17.86 -16.96
CA ALA A 365 -13.36 17.90 -17.27
C ALA A 365 -13.70 18.87 -18.41
N THR A 366 -12.81 19.80 -18.71
CA THR A 366 -12.97 20.85 -19.75
C THR A 366 -11.70 21.00 -20.58
N GLY A 367 -11.84 21.43 -21.82
CA GLY A 367 -10.75 21.60 -22.76
C GLY A 367 -10.64 20.43 -23.74
N GLU A 368 -9.87 20.67 -24.78
CA GLU A 368 -9.50 19.66 -25.78
C GLU A 368 -7.97 19.47 -25.74
N GLY A 369 -7.52 18.22 -25.90
CA GLY A 369 -6.09 17.93 -25.93
C GLY A 369 -5.36 18.57 -27.14
N PRO A 370 -4.02 18.48 -27.20
CA PRO A 370 -3.19 17.77 -26.24
C PRO A 370 -3.04 18.52 -24.91
N PHE A 371 -3.07 17.79 -23.80
CA PHE A 371 -2.97 18.35 -22.46
C PHE A 371 -1.52 18.34 -21.94
N PRO A 372 -1.11 19.27 -21.04
CA PRO A 372 0.02 19.00 -20.16
C PRO A 372 -0.30 17.71 -19.40
N THR A 373 0.63 16.76 -19.37
CA THR A 373 0.34 15.42 -18.89
C THR A 373 1.36 14.99 -17.84
N ILE A 374 0.85 14.56 -16.69
CA ILE A 374 1.64 13.93 -15.64
C ILE A 374 1.52 12.41 -15.75
N PHE A 375 2.68 11.76 -15.84
CA PHE A 375 2.82 10.32 -15.69
C PHE A 375 3.13 10.07 -14.23
N GLU A 376 2.09 9.68 -13.47
CA GLU A 376 2.19 9.40 -12.04
C GLU A 376 2.45 7.90 -11.87
N ILE A 377 3.66 7.58 -11.42
CA ILE A 377 4.20 6.22 -11.35
C ILE A 377 4.10 5.71 -9.92
N HIS A 378 3.43 4.57 -9.74
CA HIS A 378 3.23 3.98 -8.42
C HIS A 378 4.54 3.46 -7.82
N GLY A 379 4.56 3.37 -6.48
CA GLY A 379 5.61 2.74 -5.71
C GLY A 379 5.47 1.22 -5.62
N GLY A 380 6.22 0.62 -4.76
CA GLY A 380 6.21 -0.83 -4.51
C GLY A 380 7.60 -1.44 -4.62
N PRO A 381 7.99 -2.10 -5.73
CA PRO A 381 7.37 -2.19 -7.07
C PRO A 381 6.12 -3.06 -7.18
N THR A 382 5.93 -4.02 -6.28
CA THR A 382 4.83 -4.97 -6.25
C THR A 382 3.53 -4.33 -5.73
N TRP A 383 2.99 -3.45 -6.54
CA TRP A 383 1.74 -2.72 -6.35
C TRP A 383 1.06 -2.52 -7.70
N HIS A 384 -0.11 -1.91 -7.76
CA HIS A 384 -0.73 -1.47 -9.02
C HIS A 384 -1.64 -0.26 -8.80
N ASP A 385 -1.78 0.54 -9.83
CA ASP A 385 -2.79 1.58 -9.91
C ASP A 385 -4.15 1.00 -10.25
N SER A 386 -5.19 1.46 -9.55
CA SER A 386 -6.57 0.99 -9.72
C SER A 386 -7.55 2.14 -9.93
N ASP A 387 -8.79 1.81 -10.32
CA ASP A 387 -9.91 2.76 -10.36
C ASP A 387 -10.37 3.07 -8.94
N ALA A 388 -9.48 3.71 -8.17
CA ALA A 388 -9.72 4.17 -6.80
C ALA A 388 -9.54 5.68 -6.70
N PHE A 389 -10.22 6.29 -5.72
CA PHE A 389 -10.12 7.73 -5.49
C PHE A 389 -8.78 8.12 -4.89
N ALA A 390 -8.08 9.03 -5.54
CA ALA A 390 -6.84 9.61 -5.05
C ALA A 390 -6.87 11.14 -5.14
N SER A 391 -6.51 11.84 -4.04
CA SER A 391 -6.53 13.31 -3.99
C SER A 391 -5.42 13.95 -4.82
N GLY A 392 -4.26 13.28 -4.97
CA GLY A 392 -3.13 13.75 -5.80
C GLY A 392 -3.52 13.85 -7.28
N PRO A 393 -3.86 12.73 -7.96
CA PRO A 393 -4.37 12.76 -9.33
C PRO A 393 -5.51 13.75 -9.55
N ALA A 394 -6.47 13.82 -8.61
CA ALA A 394 -7.57 14.77 -8.70
C ALA A 394 -7.11 16.24 -8.63
N ALA A 395 -6.05 16.54 -7.87
CA ALA A 395 -5.47 17.89 -7.84
C ALA A 395 -4.83 18.27 -9.18
N TRP A 396 -4.12 17.36 -9.83
CA TRP A 396 -3.55 17.59 -11.16
C TRP A 396 -4.63 17.82 -12.21
N VAL A 397 -5.70 17.01 -12.19
CA VAL A 397 -6.85 17.19 -13.09
C VAL A 397 -7.52 18.56 -12.90
N ASP A 398 -7.70 19.02 -11.65
CA ASP A 398 -8.26 20.36 -11.35
C ASP A 398 -7.39 21.49 -11.89
N HIS A 399 -6.08 21.26 -12.05
CA HIS A 399 -5.15 22.22 -12.63
C HIS A 399 -4.96 22.06 -14.15
N GLY A 400 -5.81 21.24 -14.80
CA GLY A 400 -5.86 21.09 -16.25
C GLY A 400 -4.83 20.13 -16.83
N PHE A 401 -4.21 19.28 -16.01
CA PHE A 401 -3.34 18.21 -16.48
C PHE A 401 -4.15 16.95 -16.78
N ALA A 402 -3.78 16.23 -17.84
CA ALA A 402 -4.13 14.82 -17.91
C ALA A 402 -3.21 14.03 -16.96
N VAL A 403 -3.74 12.99 -16.35
CA VAL A 403 -2.98 12.08 -15.48
C VAL A 403 -2.97 10.70 -16.12
N VAL A 404 -1.78 10.14 -16.31
CA VAL A 404 -1.57 8.79 -16.84
C VAL A 404 -0.86 7.97 -15.77
N ARG A 405 -1.50 6.90 -15.29
CA ARG A 405 -0.96 5.97 -14.31
C ARG A 405 -0.68 4.64 -14.99
N VAL A 406 0.55 4.15 -14.88
CA VAL A 406 1.06 3.04 -15.69
C VAL A 406 1.27 1.81 -14.82
N ASN A 407 0.57 0.71 -15.12
CA ASN A 407 0.83 -0.59 -14.52
C ASN A 407 1.96 -1.31 -15.31
N TYR A 408 3.18 -0.88 -15.08
CA TYR A 408 4.40 -1.37 -15.71
C TYR A 408 4.75 -2.80 -15.25
N ARG A 409 5.69 -3.48 -15.93
CA ARG A 409 6.23 -4.77 -15.45
C ARG A 409 6.78 -4.63 -14.03
N GLY A 410 6.36 -5.49 -13.12
CA GLY A 410 6.52 -5.39 -11.67
C GLY A 410 5.18 -5.19 -10.95
N SER A 411 4.16 -4.63 -11.63
CA SER A 411 2.84 -4.43 -11.04
C SER A 411 2.13 -5.75 -10.77
N THR A 412 1.37 -5.80 -9.66
CA THR A 412 0.47 -6.91 -9.29
C THR A 412 -0.83 -6.87 -10.08
N GLY A 413 -1.62 -7.97 -10.07
CA GLY A 413 -2.91 -8.05 -10.77
C GLY A 413 -2.82 -8.46 -12.24
N TYR A 414 -1.61 -8.67 -12.77
CA TYR A 414 -1.34 -9.05 -14.17
C TYR A 414 -0.62 -10.39 -14.31
N GLY A 415 -0.55 -11.14 -13.21
CA GLY A 415 0.07 -12.45 -13.11
C GLY A 415 1.56 -12.41 -12.74
N ARG A 416 2.05 -13.54 -12.19
CA ARG A 416 3.41 -13.69 -11.65
C ARG A 416 4.50 -13.32 -12.66
N ALA A 417 4.38 -13.76 -13.90
CA ALA A 417 5.37 -13.45 -14.93
C ALA A 417 5.52 -11.93 -15.20
N TRP A 418 4.46 -11.13 -14.98
CA TRP A 418 4.52 -9.67 -15.06
C TRP A 418 5.19 -9.09 -13.82
N THR A 419 4.84 -9.58 -12.63
CA THR A 419 5.39 -9.12 -11.36
C THR A 419 6.88 -9.45 -11.23
N ASP A 420 7.30 -10.68 -11.59
CA ASP A 420 8.69 -11.16 -11.46
C ASP A 420 9.62 -10.67 -12.57
N ALA A 421 9.09 -9.98 -13.58
CA ALA A 421 9.88 -9.51 -14.72
C ALA A 421 11.02 -8.57 -14.34
N LEU A 422 11.00 -7.97 -13.14
CA LEU A 422 12.02 -7.02 -12.65
C LEU A 422 13.37 -7.66 -12.34
N LYS A 423 13.39 -8.95 -12.00
CA LYS A 423 14.61 -9.64 -11.54
C LYS A 423 15.80 -9.35 -12.45
N HIS A 424 16.89 -8.83 -11.88
CA HIS A 424 18.18 -8.48 -12.48
C HIS A 424 18.17 -7.30 -13.49
N ARG A 425 17.04 -6.62 -13.69
CA ARG A 425 16.91 -5.45 -14.60
C ARG A 425 16.07 -4.32 -14.01
N VAL A 426 16.19 -4.16 -12.71
CA VAL A 426 15.46 -3.20 -11.88
C VAL A 426 15.57 -1.78 -12.43
N GLY A 427 14.45 -1.09 -12.56
CA GLY A 427 14.31 0.27 -13.05
C GLY A 427 14.36 0.40 -14.58
N LEU A 428 15.06 -0.49 -15.26
CA LEU A 428 15.30 -0.38 -16.69
C LEU A 428 14.10 -0.84 -17.52
N ILE A 429 13.50 -1.98 -17.16
CA ILE A 429 12.36 -2.51 -17.93
C ILE A 429 11.06 -1.77 -17.62
N GLU A 430 10.89 -1.26 -16.42
CA GLU A 430 9.76 -0.39 -16.06
C GLU A 430 9.79 0.90 -16.88
N LEU A 431 10.97 1.50 -17.05
CA LEU A 431 11.14 2.70 -17.87
C LEU A 431 10.92 2.43 -19.37
N GLU A 432 11.18 1.21 -19.86
CA GLU A 432 10.80 0.81 -21.22
C GLU A 432 9.27 0.84 -21.41
N ASP A 433 8.52 0.33 -20.41
CA ASP A 433 7.05 0.31 -20.43
C ASP A 433 6.46 1.73 -20.29
N ILE A 434 7.00 2.52 -19.37
CA ILE A 434 6.60 3.92 -19.17
C ILE A 434 6.84 4.73 -20.45
N ALA A 435 7.96 4.52 -21.13
CA ALA A 435 8.27 5.18 -22.40
C ALA A 435 7.29 4.79 -23.52
N ALA A 436 6.89 3.51 -23.59
CA ALA A 436 5.89 3.05 -24.58
C ALA A 436 4.53 3.74 -24.34
N VAL A 437 4.09 3.87 -23.09
CA VAL A 437 2.83 4.56 -22.75
C VAL A 437 2.94 6.07 -22.98
N ARG A 438 4.09 6.70 -22.70
CA ARG A 438 4.37 8.10 -23.06
C ARG A 438 4.22 8.33 -24.55
N ASP A 439 4.88 7.51 -25.36
CA ASP A 439 4.88 7.66 -26.82
C ASP A 439 3.48 7.44 -27.41
N TRP A 440 2.74 6.48 -26.88
CA TRP A 440 1.32 6.30 -27.21
C TRP A 440 0.49 7.53 -26.84
N SER A 441 0.69 8.11 -25.66
CA SER A 441 -0.06 9.27 -25.19
C SER A 441 0.13 10.49 -26.10
N VAL A 442 1.36 10.69 -26.60
CA VAL A 442 1.67 11.74 -27.57
C VAL A 442 1.06 11.43 -28.95
N ALA A 443 1.23 10.21 -29.44
CA ALA A 443 0.73 9.80 -30.75
C ALA A 443 -0.80 9.82 -30.85
N SER A 444 -1.49 9.55 -29.75
CA SER A 444 -2.97 9.60 -29.67
C SER A 444 -3.52 11.03 -29.58
N GLY A 445 -2.66 12.06 -29.39
CA GLY A 445 -3.07 13.44 -29.19
C GLY A 445 -3.59 13.75 -27.77
N LEU A 446 -3.39 12.85 -26.81
CA LEU A 446 -3.71 13.06 -25.41
C LEU A 446 -2.71 14.05 -24.79
N ALA A 447 -1.40 13.76 -24.92
CA ALA A 447 -0.34 14.44 -24.24
C ALA A 447 0.39 15.45 -25.15
N ASP A 448 0.66 16.63 -24.61
CA ASP A 448 1.51 17.64 -25.23
C ASP A 448 2.98 17.24 -25.06
N PRO A 449 3.73 16.97 -26.15
CA PRO A 449 5.10 16.49 -26.08
C PRO A 449 6.08 17.47 -25.40
N GLU A 450 5.72 18.76 -25.32
CA GLU A 450 6.56 19.78 -24.67
C GLU A 450 6.25 19.94 -23.16
N ARG A 451 5.19 19.30 -22.67
CA ARG A 451 4.72 19.44 -21.28
C ARG A 451 4.44 18.08 -20.61
N LEU A 452 5.42 17.16 -20.72
CA LEU A 452 5.37 15.83 -20.11
C LEU A 452 6.07 15.86 -18.75
N VAL A 453 5.38 15.48 -17.71
CA VAL A 453 5.91 15.38 -16.34
C VAL A 453 6.06 13.92 -15.97
N LEU A 454 7.23 13.51 -15.49
CA LEU A 454 7.43 12.22 -14.85
C LEU A 454 7.39 12.43 -13.33
N ALA A 455 6.50 11.72 -12.65
CA ALA A 455 6.27 11.89 -11.23
C ALA A 455 6.02 10.56 -10.53
N GLY A 456 6.36 10.48 -9.24
CA GLY A 456 6.04 9.32 -8.43
C GLY A 456 6.66 9.39 -7.03
N GLY A 457 6.18 8.48 -6.16
CA GLY A 457 6.69 8.34 -4.81
C GLY A 457 7.36 6.98 -4.59
N SER A 458 8.33 6.93 -3.65
CA SER A 458 9.04 5.69 -3.32
C SER A 458 9.69 5.07 -4.57
N TRP A 459 9.33 3.86 -4.94
CA TRP A 459 9.77 3.23 -6.19
C TRP A 459 9.42 4.08 -7.43
N GLY A 460 8.25 4.73 -7.46
CA GLY A 460 7.89 5.68 -8.53
C GLY A 460 8.79 6.93 -8.54
N GLY A 461 9.21 7.40 -7.36
CA GLY A 461 10.22 8.46 -7.22
C GLY A 461 11.59 8.03 -7.72
N TYR A 462 12.00 6.81 -7.42
CA TYR A 462 13.18 6.16 -7.98
C TYR A 462 13.14 6.12 -9.51
N LEU A 463 12.04 5.63 -10.09
CA LEU A 463 11.84 5.57 -11.54
C LEU A 463 11.82 6.98 -12.17
N THR A 464 11.32 7.98 -11.44
CA THR A 464 11.39 9.39 -11.87
C THR A 464 12.82 9.84 -12.01
N LEU A 465 13.67 9.68 -10.98
CA LEU A 465 15.06 10.09 -11.03
C LEU A 465 15.86 9.32 -12.10
N LEU A 466 15.67 8.00 -12.17
CA LEU A 466 16.33 7.16 -13.16
C LEU A 466 15.89 7.51 -14.58
N GLY A 467 14.59 7.75 -14.80
CA GLY A 467 14.02 8.12 -16.09
C GLY A 467 14.55 9.46 -16.62
N LEU A 468 14.68 10.46 -15.74
CA LEU A 468 15.28 11.75 -16.13
C LEU A 468 16.74 11.63 -16.56
N GLY A 469 17.49 10.73 -15.93
CA GLY A 469 18.91 10.50 -16.24
C GLY A 469 19.13 9.62 -17.46
N THR A 470 18.34 8.56 -17.64
CA THR A 470 18.49 7.58 -18.73
C THR A 470 17.78 7.98 -20.02
N GLN A 471 16.76 8.86 -19.92
CA GLN A 471 15.96 9.35 -21.05
C GLN A 471 16.01 10.89 -21.16
N PRO A 472 17.21 11.50 -21.25
CA PRO A 472 17.35 12.94 -21.25
C PRO A 472 16.59 13.58 -22.43
N GLY A 473 15.85 14.67 -22.13
CA GLY A 473 15.05 15.38 -23.13
C GLY A 473 13.68 14.75 -23.45
N SER A 474 13.33 13.60 -22.86
CA SER A 474 12.01 12.97 -23.03
C SER A 474 10.96 13.54 -22.08
N TRP A 475 11.38 14.21 -21.02
CA TRP A 475 10.55 14.75 -19.97
C TRP A 475 10.82 16.23 -19.77
N ALA A 476 9.78 17.02 -19.67
CA ALA A 476 9.89 18.46 -19.45
C ALA A 476 10.18 18.80 -17.99
N LEU A 477 9.84 17.91 -17.06
CA LEU A 477 9.94 18.12 -15.62
C LEU A 477 9.87 16.80 -14.86
N GLY A 478 10.52 16.70 -13.69
CA GLY A 478 10.43 15.58 -12.77
C GLY A 478 9.95 15.97 -11.38
N LEU A 479 9.11 15.14 -10.76
CA LEU A 479 8.64 15.27 -9.38
C LEU A 479 8.86 13.94 -8.65
N ALA A 480 9.89 13.89 -7.78
CA ALA A 480 10.28 12.67 -7.08
C ALA A 480 10.01 12.80 -5.58
N ALA A 481 9.06 12.03 -5.04
CA ALA A 481 8.78 11.97 -3.62
C ALA A 481 9.45 10.74 -3.00
N VAL A 482 10.16 10.93 -1.87
CA VAL A 482 10.83 9.87 -1.09
C VAL A 482 11.54 8.82 -1.95
N PRO A 483 12.42 9.24 -2.89
CA PRO A 483 12.99 8.34 -3.89
C PRO A 483 14.18 7.55 -3.38
N VAL A 484 14.47 6.39 -4.00
CA VAL A 484 15.82 5.84 -4.04
C VAL A 484 16.63 6.61 -5.11
N ALA A 485 17.67 7.31 -4.70
CA ALA A 485 18.46 8.21 -5.56
C ALA A 485 19.92 7.77 -5.75
N ASP A 486 20.50 7.12 -4.73
CA ASP A 486 21.81 6.46 -4.74
C ASP A 486 21.61 5.04 -4.18
N TYR A 487 21.51 4.06 -5.05
CA TYR A 487 21.08 2.71 -4.70
C TYR A 487 22.05 1.99 -3.75
N VAL A 488 23.37 2.22 -3.91
CA VAL A 488 24.36 1.60 -3.01
C VAL A 488 24.27 2.18 -1.60
N THR A 489 24.15 3.49 -1.48
CA THR A 489 23.98 4.15 -0.17
C THR A 489 22.63 3.78 0.47
N ALA A 490 21.54 3.69 -0.32
CA ALA A 490 20.24 3.26 0.15
C ALA A 490 20.31 1.86 0.76
N TYR A 491 20.86 0.89 0.03
CA TYR A 491 21.02 -0.50 0.52
C TYR A 491 21.74 -0.59 1.87
N HIS A 492 22.77 0.23 2.10
CA HIS A 492 23.50 0.18 3.39
C HIS A 492 22.72 0.80 4.55
N ASP A 493 21.84 1.75 4.28
CA ASP A 493 21.17 2.54 5.31
C ASP A 493 19.72 2.14 5.58
N GLU A 494 19.06 1.43 4.65
CA GLU A 494 17.65 1.05 4.76
C GLU A 494 17.44 -0.14 5.72
N MET A 495 16.19 -0.37 6.11
CA MET A 495 15.78 -1.48 6.95
C MET A 495 16.03 -2.84 6.29
N GLU A 496 16.31 -3.89 7.09
CA GLU A 496 16.72 -5.22 6.59
C GLU A 496 15.71 -5.86 5.62
N ALA A 497 14.42 -5.61 5.81
CA ALA A 497 13.39 -6.14 4.89
C ALA A 497 13.57 -5.62 3.45
N LEU A 498 13.99 -4.37 3.27
CA LEU A 498 14.27 -3.81 1.94
C LEU A 498 15.61 -4.30 1.38
N LYS A 499 16.64 -4.45 2.23
CA LYS A 499 17.90 -5.10 1.83
C LYS A 499 17.67 -6.51 1.30
N ALA A 500 16.79 -7.28 1.93
CA ALA A 500 16.42 -8.62 1.47
C ALA A 500 15.71 -8.58 0.10
N MET A 501 14.78 -7.65 -0.09
CA MET A 501 14.11 -7.43 -1.38
C MET A 501 15.12 -7.05 -2.47
N ASP A 502 16.03 -6.13 -2.18
CA ASP A 502 17.06 -5.70 -3.12
C ASP A 502 18.00 -6.83 -3.52
N ARG A 503 18.43 -7.67 -2.56
CA ARG A 503 19.22 -8.88 -2.85
C ARG A 503 18.49 -9.82 -3.80
N THR A 504 17.18 -10.00 -3.61
CA THR A 504 16.36 -10.83 -4.50
C THR A 504 16.23 -10.21 -5.89
N LEU A 505 15.89 -8.93 -5.98
CA LEU A 505 15.66 -8.25 -7.26
C LEU A 505 16.96 -8.06 -8.07
N LEU A 506 18.07 -7.72 -7.42
CA LEU A 506 19.36 -7.49 -8.06
C LEU A 506 20.23 -8.75 -8.12
N GLY A 507 19.89 -9.78 -7.33
CA GLY A 507 20.55 -11.09 -7.34
C GLY A 507 21.85 -11.12 -6.53
N GLY A 508 21.96 -10.32 -5.47
CA GLY A 508 23.08 -10.26 -4.55
C GLY A 508 23.25 -8.89 -3.91
N THR A 509 24.27 -8.73 -3.07
CA THR A 509 24.65 -7.47 -2.43
C THR A 509 25.37 -6.52 -3.40
N PRO A 510 25.54 -5.23 -3.07
CA PRO A 510 26.35 -4.30 -3.87
C PRO A 510 27.78 -4.77 -4.11
N GLU A 511 28.36 -5.52 -3.18
CA GLU A 511 29.71 -6.09 -3.29
C GLU A 511 29.77 -7.30 -4.22
N GLU A 512 28.70 -8.09 -4.31
CA GLU A 512 28.59 -9.29 -5.13
C GLU A 512 28.21 -8.98 -6.59
N VAL A 513 27.32 -7.99 -6.80
CA VAL A 513 26.80 -7.63 -8.13
C VAL A 513 26.88 -6.12 -8.39
N PRO A 514 28.06 -5.48 -8.24
CA PRO A 514 28.21 -4.03 -8.27
C PRO A 514 27.68 -3.37 -9.56
N GLU A 515 27.84 -4.06 -10.72
CA GLU A 515 27.37 -3.49 -12.00
C GLU A 515 25.84 -3.41 -12.10
N ARG A 516 25.09 -4.26 -11.38
CA ARG A 516 23.63 -4.19 -11.35
C ARG A 516 23.14 -3.03 -10.49
N PHE A 517 23.77 -2.83 -9.32
CA PHE A 517 23.51 -1.63 -8.51
C PHE A 517 23.87 -0.34 -9.22
N GLU A 518 25.03 -0.30 -9.90
CA GLU A 518 25.44 0.87 -10.68
C GLU A 518 24.46 1.16 -11.83
N ALA A 519 24.04 0.14 -12.58
CA ALA A 519 23.11 0.29 -13.70
C ALA A 519 21.70 0.72 -13.24
N SER A 520 21.27 0.32 -12.05
CA SER A 520 19.98 0.66 -11.45
C SER A 520 20.01 1.95 -10.62
N SER A 521 21.18 2.53 -10.32
CA SER A 521 21.29 3.73 -9.47
C SER A 521 21.03 5.01 -10.26
N PRO A 522 20.05 5.84 -9.88
CA PRO A 522 19.87 7.17 -10.48
C PRO A 522 21.10 8.07 -10.42
N LEU A 523 21.89 7.96 -9.35
CA LEU A 523 23.14 8.74 -9.18
C LEU A 523 24.13 8.51 -10.33
N THR A 524 24.17 7.32 -10.93
CA THR A 524 25.01 6.99 -12.09
C THR A 524 24.72 7.92 -13.28
N TYR A 525 23.47 8.33 -13.45
CA TYR A 525 23.00 9.09 -14.61
C TYR A 525 22.70 10.57 -14.29
N VAL A 526 22.99 11.02 -13.08
CA VAL A 526 22.65 12.38 -12.62
C VAL A 526 23.23 13.46 -13.52
N ASP A 527 24.39 13.23 -14.14
CA ASP A 527 25.03 14.19 -15.03
C ASP A 527 24.30 14.40 -16.37
N ALA A 528 23.41 13.50 -16.75
CA ALA A 528 22.57 13.62 -17.95
C ALA A 528 21.20 14.31 -17.69
N VAL A 529 20.81 14.51 -16.43
CA VAL A 529 19.55 15.16 -16.08
C VAL A 529 19.54 16.60 -16.55
N SER A 530 18.64 16.96 -17.45
CA SER A 530 18.50 18.31 -18.00
C SER A 530 17.18 18.98 -17.64
N ALA A 531 16.16 18.22 -17.30
CA ALA A 531 14.86 18.73 -16.89
C ALA A 531 14.91 19.32 -15.47
N PRO A 532 14.14 20.39 -15.18
CA PRO A 532 13.91 20.84 -13.80
C PRO A 532 13.38 19.69 -12.93
N LEU A 533 13.86 19.60 -11.69
CA LEU A 533 13.55 18.49 -10.80
C LEU A 533 13.15 19.00 -9.41
N TYR A 534 12.01 18.53 -8.93
CA TYR A 534 11.58 18.70 -7.54
C TYR A 534 11.73 17.38 -6.79
N ILE A 535 12.29 17.42 -5.58
CA ILE A 535 12.44 16.26 -4.70
C ILE A 535 11.81 16.58 -3.36
N SER A 536 10.98 15.69 -2.83
CA SER A 536 10.55 15.71 -1.44
C SER A 536 11.05 14.47 -0.70
N ALA A 537 11.50 14.64 0.56
CA ALA A 537 12.07 13.55 1.35
C ALA A 537 11.72 13.70 2.83
N GLY A 538 11.37 12.60 3.49
CA GLY A 538 11.23 12.50 4.93
C GLY A 538 12.60 12.37 5.59
N VAL A 539 12.85 13.13 6.66
CA VAL A 539 14.15 13.07 7.35
C VAL A 539 14.32 11.82 8.21
N ASN A 540 13.19 11.20 8.60
CA ASN A 540 13.13 10.01 9.44
C ASN A 540 12.75 8.75 8.64
N ASP A 541 12.86 8.79 7.31
CA ASP A 541 12.45 7.71 6.42
C ASP A 541 13.38 6.47 6.55
N PRO A 542 12.90 5.31 7.05
CA PRO A 542 13.71 4.11 7.18
C PRO A 542 13.76 3.28 5.89
N ARG A 543 12.86 3.57 4.94
CA ARG A 543 12.74 2.85 3.66
C ARG A 543 13.61 3.47 2.58
N CYS A 544 13.64 4.82 2.52
CA CYS A 544 14.47 5.58 1.59
C CYS A 544 15.29 6.63 2.38
N PRO A 545 16.30 6.20 3.15
CA PRO A 545 17.03 7.05 4.09
C PRO A 545 17.61 8.30 3.45
N ILE A 546 17.50 9.44 4.14
CA ILE A 546 17.78 10.76 3.59
C ILE A 546 19.19 10.93 3.00
N ARG A 547 20.22 10.24 3.53
CA ARG A 547 21.62 10.38 3.11
C ARG A 547 21.82 10.12 1.60
N GLN A 548 21.16 9.11 1.05
CA GLN A 548 21.27 8.77 -0.37
C GLN A 548 20.60 9.83 -1.27
N VAL A 549 19.54 10.50 -0.79
CA VAL A 549 18.94 11.66 -1.47
C VAL A 549 19.91 12.84 -1.48
N GLU A 550 20.57 13.11 -0.34
CA GLU A 550 21.56 14.20 -0.24
C GLU A 550 22.74 14.00 -1.19
N ASN A 551 23.25 12.77 -1.36
CA ASN A 551 24.31 12.47 -2.33
C ASN A 551 23.90 12.87 -3.75
N TYR A 552 22.66 12.59 -4.14
CA TYR A 552 22.12 12.96 -5.46
C TYR A 552 21.94 14.47 -5.60
N VAL A 553 21.39 15.13 -4.58
CA VAL A 553 21.19 16.59 -4.55
C VAL A 553 22.50 17.35 -4.63
N ASP A 554 23.53 16.90 -3.92
CA ASP A 554 24.87 17.50 -3.97
C ASP A 554 25.47 17.45 -5.39
N ARG A 555 25.25 16.36 -6.13
CA ARG A 555 25.68 16.22 -7.52
C ARG A 555 24.91 17.17 -8.45
N LEU A 556 23.58 17.30 -8.27
CA LEU A 556 22.78 18.29 -9.03
C LEU A 556 23.26 19.71 -8.77
N ALA A 557 23.50 20.08 -7.51
CA ALA A 557 23.98 21.39 -7.10
C ALA A 557 25.36 21.71 -7.69
N ALA A 558 26.30 20.75 -7.63
CA ALA A 558 27.65 20.92 -8.15
C ALA A 558 27.71 21.23 -9.66
N ARG A 559 26.72 20.78 -10.43
CA ARG A 559 26.60 21.05 -11.87
C ARG A 559 25.66 22.22 -12.21
N GLY A 560 25.05 22.83 -11.21
CA GLY A 560 24.12 23.95 -11.40
C GLY A 560 22.80 23.54 -12.08
N ALA A 561 22.36 22.27 -11.93
CA ALA A 561 21.08 21.80 -12.44
C ALA A 561 19.92 22.51 -11.74
N VAL A 562 18.82 22.76 -12.46
CA VAL A 562 17.62 23.38 -11.88
C VAL A 562 16.91 22.36 -11.00
N HIS A 563 16.93 22.57 -9.70
CA HIS A 563 16.24 21.70 -8.76
C HIS A 563 15.75 22.46 -7.52
N GLU A 564 14.70 21.91 -6.88
CA GLU A 564 14.20 22.31 -5.56
C GLU A 564 14.05 21.07 -4.69
N VAL A 565 14.36 21.19 -3.40
CA VAL A 565 14.28 20.07 -2.46
C VAL A 565 13.48 20.48 -1.23
N TYR A 566 12.47 19.70 -0.92
CA TYR A 566 11.67 19.87 0.29
C TYR A 566 11.92 18.71 1.26
N ARG A 567 12.34 19.03 2.47
CA ARG A 567 12.55 18.06 3.56
C ARG A 567 11.50 18.27 4.62
N TYR A 568 10.83 17.20 5.04
CA TYR A 568 9.80 17.27 6.06
C TYR A 568 10.12 16.33 7.24
N ASP A 569 9.67 16.71 8.42
CA ASP A 569 9.93 16.01 9.68
C ASP A 569 8.91 14.88 9.89
N ALA A 570 9.05 13.81 9.11
CA ALA A 570 8.31 12.56 9.24
C ALA A 570 9.07 11.43 8.50
N GLY A 571 8.52 10.23 8.50
CA GLY A 571 9.07 9.05 7.81
C GLY A 571 8.78 9.01 6.32
N HIS A 572 8.47 7.81 5.79
CA HIS A 572 8.23 7.54 4.35
C HIS A 572 7.01 8.27 3.76
N GLY A 573 6.19 8.87 4.58
CA GLY A 573 5.06 9.71 4.20
C GLY A 573 4.57 10.48 5.42
N SER A 574 3.68 11.47 5.20
CA SER A 574 3.07 12.20 6.30
C SER A 574 1.60 11.80 6.49
N LEU A 575 1.21 11.53 7.72
CA LEU A 575 -0.18 11.32 8.12
C LEU A 575 -0.89 12.63 8.49
N VAL A 576 -0.18 13.76 8.49
CA VAL A 576 -0.72 15.10 8.77
C VAL A 576 -1.31 15.71 7.50
N VAL A 577 -2.60 16.02 7.52
CA VAL A 577 -3.33 16.52 6.34
C VAL A 577 -2.74 17.81 5.77
N GLU A 578 -2.40 18.77 6.63
CA GLU A 578 -1.83 20.06 6.19
C GLU A 578 -0.43 19.89 5.59
N GLU A 579 0.35 18.93 6.06
CA GLU A 579 1.65 18.61 5.47
C GLU A 579 1.48 18.00 4.06
N ARG A 580 0.53 17.08 3.88
CA ARG A 580 0.21 16.50 2.56
C ARG A 580 -0.27 17.57 1.56
N ILE A 581 -1.13 18.49 2.02
CA ILE A 581 -1.58 19.63 1.20
C ILE A 581 -0.39 20.51 0.80
N LYS A 582 0.52 20.77 1.73
CA LYS A 582 1.73 21.57 1.47
C LYS A 582 2.63 20.91 0.44
N GLN A 583 2.86 19.60 0.54
CA GLN A 583 3.67 18.84 -0.43
C GLN A 583 3.07 18.98 -1.85
N VAL A 584 1.80 18.66 -2.03
CA VAL A 584 1.12 18.76 -3.34
C VAL A 584 1.11 20.22 -3.85
N ARG A 585 0.95 21.21 -2.99
CA ARG A 585 1.01 22.62 -3.38
C ARG A 585 2.38 22.99 -3.92
N LEU A 586 3.46 22.58 -3.26
CA LEU A 586 4.84 22.82 -3.71
C LEU A 586 5.13 22.16 -5.06
N GLU A 587 4.66 20.94 -5.27
CA GLU A 587 4.76 20.23 -6.56
C GLU A 587 4.01 20.96 -7.67
N LEU A 588 2.77 21.40 -7.42
CA LEU A 588 1.97 22.17 -8.36
C LEU A 588 2.62 23.52 -8.69
N GLU A 589 3.09 24.25 -7.69
CA GLU A 589 3.77 25.54 -7.87
C GLU A 589 5.05 25.37 -8.70
N PHE A 590 5.84 24.34 -8.44
CA PHE A 590 7.05 24.02 -9.19
C PHE A 590 6.72 23.67 -10.65
N ALA A 591 5.72 22.81 -10.89
CA ALA A 591 5.31 22.41 -12.23
C ALA A 591 4.77 23.61 -13.05
N LEU A 592 3.87 24.41 -12.47
CA LEU A 592 3.31 25.59 -13.13
C LEU A 592 4.38 26.66 -13.44
N LYS A 593 5.38 26.81 -12.57
CA LYS A 593 6.52 27.72 -12.77
C LYS A 593 7.37 27.32 -13.98
N HIS A 594 7.62 26.02 -14.16
CA HIS A 594 8.57 25.54 -15.18
C HIS A 594 7.93 25.15 -16.51
N LEU A 595 6.64 24.81 -16.52
CA LEU A 595 5.91 24.45 -17.76
C LEU A 595 5.24 25.64 -18.46
N GLY A 596 5.38 26.86 -17.93
CA GLY A 596 4.77 28.07 -18.48
C GLY A 596 3.29 28.19 -18.10
N GLY A 597 2.95 29.18 -17.29
CA GLY A 597 1.60 29.44 -16.80
C GLY A 597 0.61 29.79 -17.93
N GLY A 598 -0.10 28.79 -18.40
CA GLY A 598 -1.19 28.86 -19.38
C GLY A 598 -2.40 28.04 -18.99
N VAL A 599 -2.45 27.52 -17.75
CA VAL A 599 -3.59 26.77 -17.24
C VAL A 599 -4.42 27.72 -16.38
N ALA A 600 -5.45 28.33 -16.98
CA ALA A 600 -6.44 29.10 -16.24
C ALA A 600 -7.13 28.18 -15.23
N ALA A 601 -7.06 28.51 -13.94
CA ALA A 601 -7.86 27.85 -12.92
C ALA A 601 -9.34 27.84 -13.40
N SER A 602 -9.87 26.66 -13.69
CA SER A 602 -11.27 26.52 -14.08
C SER A 602 -12.13 26.82 -12.85
N THR A 603 -12.73 28.00 -12.81
CA THR A 603 -13.85 28.26 -11.89
C THR A 603 -14.97 27.30 -12.29
N GLY A 604 -15.35 26.38 -11.37
CA GLY A 604 -16.37 25.38 -11.59
C GLY A 604 -17.68 25.96 -12.17
N PRO A 605 -18.45 25.16 -12.91
CA PRO A 605 -19.71 25.63 -13.52
C PRO A 605 -20.72 25.97 -12.45
N GLY A 606 -21.11 27.23 -12.40
CA GLY A 606 -22.25 27.67 -11.61
C GLY A 606 -23.51 26.92 -12.03
N ALA A 607 -24.14 26.24 -11.09
CA ALA A 607 -25.44 25.62 -11.28
C ALA A 607 -26.49 26.69 -11.65
N GLY A 608 -26.79 26.79 -12.93
CA GLY A 608 -27.91 27.53 -13.43
C GLY A 608 -29.20 26.75 -13.17
N VAL A 609 -29.88 27.01 -12.07
CA VAL A 609 -31.29 26.61 -11.88
C VAL A 609 -32.15 27.56 -12.71
N SER A 610 -32.67 27.08 -13.85
CA SER A 610 -33.78 27.71 -14.53
C SER A 610 -35.08 27.12 -13.99
N ALA A 611 -35.85 27.96 -13.29
CA ALA A 611 -37.24 27.67 -12.98
C ALA A 611 -38.08 27.72 -14.28
N GLY A 612 -38.89 26.69 -14.50
CA GLY A 612 -39.90 26.56 -15.50
C GLY A 612 -40.72 25.30 -15.22
#